data_5dad417caec8a69d897a49849a761914
#
_entry.id   5dad417caec8a69d897a49849a761914
#
_cell.length_a   1.000
_cell.length_b   1.000
_cell.length_c   1.000
_cell.angle_alpha   90.00
_cell.angle_beta   90.00
_cell.angle_gamma   90.00
#
_symmetry.space_group_name_H-M   'P 1'
#
loop_
_entity.id
_entity.type
_entity.pdbx_description
1 polymer ?
#
loop_
_entity_poly.entity_id
_entity_poly.type
_entity_poly.pdbx_seq_one_letter_code
_entity_poly.pdbx_strand_id
1 'polypeptide(L)'
;MTRTLTAAAAALLLMASAAPLMAQATLDTTTAAPAGTPGPEPKAAPITSTDRQFLVKDAQGGAYEIALAALARQRTSREDVRAYASRIVADHAAYNQALQDLARAKGVELPADMTASDRVRLNSINSQTGSTADRSFIEEAIRINAEDKQDAADEVAKTTDPDIRAFLRKFEAVDAEHERMALALRR
;
A
#
# COMPACT_ATOMS: atom_id res chain seq x y z
N MET A 1 32.89 36.30 -30.84
CA MET A 1 32.48 35.43 -31.97
C MET A 1 31.24 34.70 -31.50
N THR A 2 30.13 35.26 -31.57
CA THR A 2 29.06 35.40 -32.60
C THR A 2 28.44 34.06 -33.06
N ARG A 3 27.14 33.99 -32.75
CA ARG A 3 26.03 33.37 -33.56
C ARG A 3 25.76 31.89 -33.28
N THR A 4 24.54 31.37 -33.24
CA THR A 4 23.22 31.87 -33.73
C THR A 4 22.10 31.06 -33.05
N LEU A 5 21.00 31.77 -32.77
CA LEU A 5 19.67 31.22 -32.55
C LEU A 5 19.10 30.58 -33.81
N THR A 6 18.36 29.50 -33.68
CA THR A 6 17.37 29.14 -34.70
C THR A 6 16.06 28.72 -34.02
N ALA A 7 15.05 29.51 -34.24
CA ALA A 7 13.63 29.23 -33.98
C ALA A 7 13.00 28.70 -35.30
N ALA A 8 12.10 27.74 -35.17
CA ALA A 8 11.10 27.41 -36.20
C ALA A 8 10.03 26.58 -35.52
N ALA A 9 8.85 26.85 -35.50
CA ALA A 9 7.81 27.41 -36.32
C ALA A 9 6.58 26.51 -36.12
N ALA A 10 5.49 27.13 -35.76
CA ALA A 10 4.17 26.54 -35.59
C ALA A 10 3.60 26.01 -36.91
N ALA A 11 2.87 24.88 -36.83
CA ALA A 11 1.93 24.52 -37.88
C ALA A 11 0.54 24.29 -37.26
N LEU A 12 -0.33 25.30 -37.46
CA LEU A 12 -1.78 25.17 -37.36
C LEU A 12 -2.27 24.32 -38.54
N LEU A 13 -3.08 23.30 -38.28
CA LEU A 13 -3.97 22.75 -39.31
C LEU A 13 -5.42 22.88 -38.85
N LEU A 14 -6.15 23.71 -39.60
CA LEU A 14 -7.60 23.90 -39.58
C LEU A 14 -8.29 22.66 -40.19
N MET A 15 -9.40 22.22 -39.55
CA MET A 15 -10.68 21.99 -40.06
C MET A 15 -11.15 20.88 -40.80
N ALA A 16 -12.17 20.23 -40.45
CA ALA A 16 -13.38 20.15 -41.28
C ALA A 16 -14.57 19.71 -40.44
N SER A 17 -15.56 20.57 -40.39
CA SER A 17 -16.90 20.28 -39.90
C SER A 17 -17.60 19.35 -40.87
N ALA A 18 -18.03 18.16 -40.38
CA ALA A 18 -19.05 17.38 -41.05
C ALA A 18 -20.20 17.19 -40.08
N ALA A 19 -21.32 17.83 -40.34
CA ALA A 19 -22.55 17.60 -39.61
C ALA A 19 -23.17 16.26 -40.03
N PRO A 20 -23.60 15.44 -39.10
CA PRO A 20 -24.43 14.26 -39.45
C PRO A 20 -25.91 14.59 -39.37
N LEU A 21 -26.54 14.11 -40.40
CA LEU A 21 -27.95 13.92 -40.71
C LEU A 21 -28.77 13.50 -39.48
N MET A 22 -29.82 14.26 -39.20
CA MET A 22 -30.87 13.95 -38.23
C MET A 22 -31.63 12.69 -38.66
N ALA A 23 -31.41 11.60 -37.98
CA ALA A 23 -32.35 10.47 -37.98
C ALA A 23 -33.36 10.67 -36.86
N GLN A 24 -34.62 10.93 -37.20
CA GLN A 24 -35.74 10.97 -36.26
C GLN A 24 -36.00 9.52 -35.79
N ALA A 25 -35.60 9.20 -34.56
CA ALA A 25 -36.04 7.99 -33.91
C ALA A 25 -37.38 8.26 -33.24
N THR A 26 -38.36 7.46 -33.61
CA THR A 26 -39.67 7.40 -33.00
C THR A 26 -39.56 7.04 -31.52
N LEU A 27 -40.19 7.87 -30.68
CA LEU A 27 -40.33 7.62 -29.25
C LEU A 27 -41.31 6.45 -29.02
N ASP A 28 -40.76 5.28 -28.80
CA ASP A 28 -41.48 4.22 -28.12
C ASP A 28 -41.55 4.54 -26.64
N THR A 29 -42.71 4.91 -26.19
CA THR A 29 -43.04 5.14 -24.76
C THR A 29 -43.15 3.79 -24.06
N THR A 30 -42.02 3.13 -23.82
CA THR A 30 -41.99 2.01 -22.87
C THR A 30 -42.00 2.60 -21.47
N THR A 31 -43.14 2.46 -20.80
CA THR A 31 -43.29 2.83 -19.37
C THR A 31 -42.26 2.10 -18.54
N ALA A 32 -41.21 2.78 -18.17
CA ALA A 32 -40.23 2.27 -17.21
C ALA A 32 -40.95 2.05 -15.87
N ALA A 33 -40.94 0.85 -15.37
CA ALA A 33 -41.38 0.54 -14.01
C ALA A 33 -40.56 1.37 -13.03
N PRO A 34 -41.16 1.88 -11.94
CA PRO A 34 -40.42 2.65 -10.97
C PRO A 34 -39.27 1.81 -10.40
N ALA A 35 -38.05 2.32 -10.50
CA ALA A 35 -36.89 1.73 -9.86
C ALA A 35 -37.22 1.55 -8.37
N GLY A 36 -37.25 0.29 -7.94
CA GLY A 36 -37.49 -0.03 -6.53
C GLY A 36 -36.48 0.73 -5.67
N THR A 37 -36.96 1.33 -4.61
CA THR A 37 -36.13 1.96 -3.57
C THR A 37 -35.04 0.98 -3.18
N PRO A 38 -33.72 1.34 -3.21
CA PRO A 38 -32.67 0.48 -2.71
C PRO A 38 -33.04 0.04 -1.30
N GLY A 39 -33.15 -1.26 -1.07
CA GLY A 39 -33.33 -1.77 0.29
C GLY A 39 -32.17 -1.32 1.16
N PRO A 40 -32.34 -1.30 2.50
CA PRO A 40 -31.24 -0.95 3.38
C PRO A 40 -30.04 -1.83 3.07
N GLU A 41 -28.90 -1.20 2.81
CA GLU A 41 -27.66 -1.94 2.60
C GLU A 41 -27.43 -2.92 3.76
N PRO A 42 -27.00 -4.15 3.51
CA PRO A 42 -26.76 -5.10 4.58
C PRO A 42 -25.75 -4.49 5.54
N LYS A 43 -26.18 -4.26 6.76
CA LYS A 43 -25.31 -3.75 7.82
C LYS A 43 -24.13 -4.71 7.94
N ALA A 44 -22.92 -4.21 7.69
CA ALA A 44 -21.71 -5.00 7.80
C ALA A 44 -21.70 -5.77 9.13
N ALA A 45 -21.34 -7.04 9.09
CA ALA A 45 -21.23 -7.84 10.31
C ALA A 45 -20.28 -7.13 11.29
N PRO A 46 -20.56 -7.17 12.61
CA PRO A 46 -19.67 -6.57 13.58
C PRO A 46 -18.28 -7.23 13.49
N ILE A 47 -17.26 -6.39 13.43
CA ILE A 47 -15.86 -6.87 13.44
C ILE A 47 -15.57 -7.66 14.72
N THR A 48 -14.91 -8.80 14.62
CA THR A 48 -14.51 -9.61 15.76
C THR A 48 -13.40 -8.94 16.58
N SER A 49 -13.19 -9.38 17.82
CA SER A 49 -12.05 -8.93 18.63
C SER A 49 -10.71 -9.34 18.01
N THR A 50 -10.65 -10.50 17.36
CA THR A 50 -9.46 -11.00 16.66
C THR A 50 -9.12 -10.11 15.47
N ASP A 51 -10.10 -9.84 14.59
CA ASP A 51 -9.92 -8.95 13.45
C ASP A 51 -9.45 -7.54 13.90
N ARG A 52 -10.05 -7.02 14.99
CA ARG A 52 -9.63 -5.72 15.56
C ARG A 52 -8.18 -5.74 16.03
N GLN A 53 -7.78 -6.79 16.72
CA GLN A 53 -6.40 -6.95 17.20
C GLN A 53 -5.42 -7.09 16.05
N PHE A 54 -5.81 -7.79 14.99
CA PHE A 54 -5.02 -7.89 13.76
C PHE A 54 -4.80 -6.50 13.15
N LEU A 55 -5.84 -5.71 12.89
CA LEU A 55 -5.72 -4.37 12.29
C LEU A 55 -4.84 -3.44 13.14
N VAL A 56 -4.92 -3.51 14.47
CA VAL A 56 -4.09 -2.71 15.38
C VAL A 56 -2.63 -3.15 15.32
N LYS A 57 -2.37 -4.46 15.36
CA LYS A 57 -1.01 -5.02 15.27
C LYS A 57 -0.36 -4.68 13.93
N ASP A 58 -1.10 -4.83 12.85
CA ASP A 58 -0.67 -4.55 11.49
C ASP A 58 -0.30 -3.06 11.30
N ALA A 59 -1.09 -2.14 11.84
CA ALA A 59 -0.75 -0.72 11.82
C ALA A 59 0.53 -0.39 12.58
N GLN A 60 0.77 -1.05 13.72
CA GLN A 60 2.00 -0.86 14.50
C GLN A 60 3.22 -1.44 13.78
N GLY A 61 3.08 -2.61 13.16
CA GLY A 61 4.10 -3.24 12.33
C GLY A 61 4.50 -2.34 11.15
N GLY A 62 3.53 -1.87 10.38
CA GLY A 62 3.79 -0.97 9.25
C GLY A 62 4.47 0.35 9.64
N ALA A 63 4.14 0.91 10.82
CA ALA A 63 4.84 2.08 11.35
C ALA A 63 6.32 1.78 11.67
N TYR A 64 6.58 0.60 12.24
CA TYR A 64 7.94 0.13 12.52
C TYR A 64 8.74 -0.09 11.25
N GLU A 65 8.19 -0.76 10.25
CA GLU A 65 8.86 -1.05 8.98
C GLU A 65 9.25 0.20 8.22
N ILE A 66 8.35 1.19 8.15
CA ILE A 66 8.66 2.48 7.53
C ILE A 66 9.83 3.16 8.25
N ALA A 67 9.82 3.18 9.59
CA ALA A 67 10.88 3.83 10.36
C ALA A 67 12.22 3.10 10.19
N LEU A 68 12.22 1.77 10.20
CA LEU A 68 13.38 0.94 9.98
C LEU A 68 13.96 1.11 8.57
N ALA A 69 13.11 1.11 7.55
CA ALA A 69 13.51 1.33 6.16
C ALA A 69 14.04 2.75 5.94
N ALA A 70 13.40 3.76 6.52
CA ALA A 70 13.87 5.15 6.45
C ALA A 70 15.27 5.29 7.08
N LEU A 71 15.51 4.66 8.23
CA LEU A 71 16.81 4.62 8.90
C LEU A 71 17.87 3.98 8.01
N ALA A 72 17.59 2.78 7.47
CA ALA A 72 18.51 2.07 6.60
C ALA A 72 18.85 2.88 5.34
N ARG A 73 17.85 3.46 4.67
CA ARG A 73 18.03 4.30 3.48
C ARG A 73 18.99 5.48 3.72
N GLN A 74 18.93 6.07 4.90
CA GLN A 74 19.78 7.21 5.25
C GLN A 74 21.23 6.82 5.59
N ARG A 75 21.45 5.63 6.11
CA ARG A 75 22.72 5.25 6.74
C ARG A 75 23.54 4.23 6.01
N THR A 76 22.92 3.42 5.13
CA THR A 76 23.62 2.39 4.37
C THR A 76 24.49 2.96 3.26
N SER A 77 25.66 2.35 3.05
CA SER A 77 26.48 2.56 1.86
C SER A 77 26.16 1.56 0.74
N ARG A 78 25.39 0.51 1.04
CA ARG A 78 25.01 -0.53 0.07
C ARG A 78 23.82 -0.06 -0.78
N GLU A 79 24.01 -0.04 -2.11
CA GLU A 79 22.97 0.40 -3.03
C GLU A 79 21.77 -0.55 -3.06
N ASP A 80 21.99 -1.86 -2.95
CA ASP A 80 20.92 -2.86 -2.89
C ASP A 80 20.06 -2.73 -1.62
N VAL A 81 20.68 -2.45 -0.46
CA VAL A 81 19.96 -2.17 0.80
C VAL A 81 19.16 -0.88 0.68
N ARG A 82 19.72 0.15 0.07
CA ARG A 82 19.03 1.44 -0.16
C ARG A 82 17.83 1.28 -1.09
N ALA A 83 17.99 0.49 -2.17
CA ALA A 83 16.90 0.21 -3.11
C ALA A 83 15.76 -0.56 -2.43
N TYR A 84 16.07 -1.61 -1.67
CA TYR A 84 15.11 -2.35 -0.88
C TYR A 84 14.35 -1.43 0.11
N ALA A 85 15.09 -0.68 0.92
CA ALA A 85 14.49 0.22 1.91
C ALA A 85 13.59 1.31 1.26
N SER A 86 13.97 1.81 0.09
CA SER A 86 13.16 2.77 -0.67
C SER A 86 11.86 2.13 -1.18
N ARG A 87 11.92 0.87 -1.58
CA ARG A 87 10.75 0.11 -2.02
C ARG A 87 9.78 -0.12 -0.87
N ILE A 88 10.26 -0.54 0.30
CA ILE A 88 9.43 -0.70 1.51
C ILE A 88 8.69 0.59 1.84
N VAL A 89 9.38 1.73 1.91
CA VAL A 89 8.74 3.02 2.21
C VAL A 89 7.63 3.37 1.20
N ALA A 90 7.87 3.10 -0.09
CA ALA A 90 6.89 3.42 -1.14
C ALA A 90 5.65 2.52 -1.07
N ASP A 91 5.84 1.22 -0.90
CA ASP A 91 4.73 0.25 -0.89
C ASP A 91 3.89 0.39 0.38
N HIS A 92 4.53 0.60 1.54
CA HIS A 92 3.82 0.84 2.80
C HIS A 92 3.01 2.14 2.83
N ALA A 93 3.32 3.13 2.01
CA ALA A 93 2.47 4.31 1.88
C ALA A 93 1.07 3.94 1.35
N ALA A 94 1.00 3.08 0.33
CA ALA A 94 -0.28 2.61 -0.23
C ALA A 94 -0.96 1.59 0.68
N TYR A 95 -0.19 0.71 1.30
CA TYR A 95 -0.67 -0.28 2.26
C TYR A 95 -1.35 0.40 3.45
N ASN A 96 -0.65 1.30 4.13
CA ASN A 96 -1.15 1.98 5.31
C ASN A 96 -2.38 2.84 5.02
N GLN A 97 -2.47 3.45 3.84
CA GLN A 97 -3.68 4.17 3.43
C GLN A 97 -4.87 3.21 3.32
N ALA A 98 -4.68 2.06 2.67
CA ALA A 98 -5.74 1.06 2.53
C ALA A 98 -6.15 0.46 3.89
N LEU A 99 -5.18 0.23 4.79
CA LEU A 99 -5.43 -0.24 6.16
C LEU A 99 -6.25 0.77 6.97
N GLN A 100 -5.91 2.06 6.87
CA GLN A 100 -6.66 3.14 7.53
C GLN A 100 -8.10 3.22 7.02
N ASP A 101 -8.30 3.09 5.71
CA ASP A 101 -9.64 3.14 5.12
C ASP A 101 -10.48 1.94 5.56
N LEU A 102 -9.89 0.74 5.58
CA LEU A 102 -10.52 -0.47 6.10
C LEU A 102 -10.89 -0.32 7.58
N ALA A 103 -9.94 0.09 8.42
CA ALA A 103 -10.17 0.27 9.85
C ALA A 103 -11.27 1.30 10.12
N ARG A 104 -11.28 2.42 9.39
CA ARG A 104 -12.34 3.43 9.49
C ARG A 104 -13.70 2.86 9.12
N ALA A 105 -13.80 2.08 8.05
CA ALA A 105 -15.04 1.43 7.64
C ALA A 105 -15.54 0.42 8.68
N LYS A 106 -14.61 -0.19 9.44
CA LYS A 106 -14.91 -1.15 10.52
C LYS A 106 -15.07 -0.51 11.91
N GLY A 107 -14.95 0.81 12.04
CA GLY A 107 -15.01 1.51 13.32
C GLY A 107 -13.86 1.12 14.27
N VAL A 108 -12.68 0.86 13.73
CA VAL A 108 -11.46 0.57 14.47
C VAL A 108 -10.55 1.79 14.45
N GLU A 109 -10.16 2.26 15.63
CA GLU A 109 -9.12 3.27 15.77
C GLU A 109 -7.76 2.60 15.75
N LEU A 110 -6.89 3.05 14.83
CA LEU A 110 -5.53 2.54 14.68
C LEU A 110 -4.55 3.40 15.46
N PRO A 111 -3.53 2.78 16.10
CA PRO A 111 -2.43 3.53 16.69
C PRO A 111 -1.62 4.24 15.61
N ALA A 112 -1.12 5.44 15.95
CA ALA A 112 -0.31 6.23 15.04
C ALA A 112 1.18 5.83 15.04
N ASP A 113 1.60 4.92 15.93
CA ASP A 113 3.00 4.65 16.20
C ASP A 113 3.25 3.14 16.46
N MET A 114 4.49 2.73 16.29
CA MET A 114 4.97 1.38 16.59
C MET A 114 4.88 1.06 18.08
N THR A 115 5.03 -0.22 18.43
CA THR A 115 5.07 -0.65 19.84
C THR A 115 6.33 -0.15 20.56
N ALA A 116 6.31 -0.15 21.90
CA ALA A 116 7.49 0.18 22.69
C ALA A 116 8.64 -0.81 22.45
N SER A 117 8.35 -2.09 22.23
CA SER A 117 9.34 -3.12 21.91
C SER A 117 10.00 -2.87 20.55
N ASP A 118 9.23 -2.48 19.54
CA ASP A 118 9.77 -2.16 18.20
C ASP A 118 10.63 -0.91 18.24
N ARG A 119 10.25 0.08 19.04
CA ARG A 119 11.09 1.26 19.28
C ARG A 119 12.43 0.91 19.92
N VAL A 120 12.47 -0.03 20.86
CA VAL A 120 13.73 -0.53 21.44
C VAL A 120 14.57 -1.23 20.37
N ARG A 121 14.00 -2.06 19.52
CA ARG A 121 14.70 -2.72 18.40
C ARG A 121 15.25 -1.71 17.41
N LEU A 122 14.43 -0.74 17.00
CA LEU A 122 14.86 0.34 16.11
C LEU A 122 16.05 1.10 16.67
N ASN A 123 16.00 1.47 17.94
CA ASN A 123 17.10 2.17 18.62
C ASN A 123 18.37 1.31 18.70
N SER A 124 18.24 0.02 18.92
CA SER A 124 19.36 -0.93 18.91
C SER A 124 20.05 -0.97 17.54
N ILE A 125 19.29 -1.02 16.45
CA ILE A 125 19.85 -0.99 15.09
C ILE A 125 20.44 0.42 14.80
N ASN A 126 19.76 1.48 15.21
CA ASN A 126 20.21 2.86 15.04
C ASN A 126 21.54 3.17 15.76
N SER A 127 21.87 2.47 16.84
CA SER A 127 23.13 2.63 17.55
C SER A 127 24.34 2.01 16.82
N GLN A 128 24.09 1.17 15.80
CA GLN A 128 25.12 0.50 15.02
C GLN A 128 25.55 1.32 13.81
N THR A 129 26.69 1.00 13.22
CA THR A 129 27.22 1.70 12.04
C THR A 129 27.84 0.74 11.03
N GLY A 130 27.97 1.21 9.78
CA GLY A 130 28.62 0.46 8.70
C GLY A 130 27.98 -0.89 8.43
N SER A 131 28.78 -1.89 8.11
CA SER A 131 28.31 -3.24 7.75
C SER A 131 27.55 -3.97 8.86
N THR A 132 27.77 -3.61 10.14
CA THR A 132 27.01 -4.17 11.26
C THR A 132 25.58 -3.66 11.24
N ALA A 133 25.36 -2.37 10.99
CA ALA A 133 24.04 -1.78 10.84
C ALA A 133 23.29 -2.39 9.65
N ASP A 134 23.96 -2.53 8.49
CA ASP A 134 23.38 -3.15 7.29
C ASP A 134 22.95 -4.59 7.56
N ARG A 135 23.80 -5.38 8.24
CA ARG A 135 23.46 -6.75 8.59
C ARG A 135 22.26 -6.83 9.52
N SER A 136 22.24 -6.04 10.58
CA SER A 136 21.12 -6.03 11.53
C SER A 136 19.82 -5.57 10.88
N PHE A 137 19.87 -4.60 9.96
CA PHE A 137 18.72 -4.21 9.16
C PHE A 137 18.20 -5.38 8.30
N ILE A 138 19.10 -6.06 7.58
CA ILE A 138 18.72 -7.18 6.70
C ILE A 138 18.10 -8.32 7.50
N GLU A 139 18.71 -8.69 8.64
CA GLU A 139 18.20 -9.75 9.52
C GLU A 139 16.82 -9.39 10.08
N GLU A 140 16.65 -8.14 10.52
CA GLU A 140 15.38 -7.65 11.02
C GLU A 140 14.30 -7.59 9.91
N ALA A 141 14.64 -7.12 8.73
CA ALA A 141 13.73 -7.12 7.59
C ALA A 141 13.24 -8.52 7.23
N ILE A 142 14.13 -9.52 7.23
CA ILE A 142 13.76 -10.92 6.98
C ILE A 142 12.84 -11.45 8.08
N ARG A 143 13.12 -11.13 9.35
CA ARG A 143 12.29 -11.53 10.48
C ARG A 143 10.88 -10.96 10.37
N ILE A 144 10.75 -9.66 10.10
CA ILE A 144 9.47 -8.97 9.94
C ILE A 144 8.66 -9.61 8.82
N ASN A 145 9.22 -9.73 7.62
CA ASN A 145 8.51 -10.33 6.49
C ASN A 145 8.00 -11.75 6.77
N ALA A 146 8.77 -12.54 7.54
CA ALA A 146 8.34 -13.88 7.94
C ALA A 146 7.18 -13.84 8.95
N GLU A 147 7.20 -12.91 9.90
CA GLU A 147 6.13 -12.71 10.89
C GLU A 147 4.86 -12.19 10.22
N ASP A 148 4.95 -11.18 9.36
CA ASP A 148 3.80 -10.60 8.67
C ASP A 148 3.10 -11.62 7.78
N LYS A 149 3.86 -12.42 7.06
CA LYS A 149 3.33 -13.52 6.26
C LYS A 149 2.57 -14.55 7.12
N GLN A 150 3.11 -14.90 8.29
CA GLN A 150 2.43 -15.82 9.20
C GLN A 150 1.17 -15.18 9.79
N ASP A 151 1.22 -13.93 10.23
CA ASP A 151 0.08 -13.20 10.76
C ASP A 151 -1.05 -13.05 9.72
N ALA A 152 -0.70 -12.73 8.48
CA ALA A 152 -1.66 -12.65 7.38
C ALA A 152 -2.32 -14.00 7.09
N ALA A 153 -1.55 -15.07 7.04
CA ALA A 153 -2.08 -16.43 6.83
C ALA A 153 -3.00 -16.86 7.97
N ASP A 154 -2.62 -16.57 9.20
CA ASP A 154 -3.41 -16.84 10.40
C ASP A 154 -4.73 -16.07 10.40
N GLU A 155 -4.68 -14.80 9.99
CA GLU A 155 -5.88 -13.96 9.91
C GLU A 155 -6.81 -14.42 8.80
N VAL A 156 -6.29 -14.75 7.62
CA VAL A 156 -7.10 -15.33 6.51
C VAL A 156 -7.83 -16.58 6.95
N ALA A 157 -7.20 -17.42 7.79
CA ALA A 157 -7.80 -18.65 8.30
C ALA A 157 -8.90 -18.41 9.36
N LYS A 158 -8.83 -17.31 10.09
CA LYS A 158 -9.73 -17.00 11.23
C LYS A 158 -10.85 -16.01 10.84
N THR A 159 -10.54 -15.00 10.02
CA THR A 159 -11.51 -13.96 9.70
C THR A 159 -12.68 -14.48 8.88
N THR A 160 -13.88 -14.04 9.24
CA THR A 160 -15.09 -14.20 8.43
C THR A 160 -15.45 -12.91 7.69
N ASP A 161 -14.71 -11.82 7.96
CA ASP A 161 -14.94 -10.52 7.34
C ASP A 161 -14.41 -10.50 5.89
N PRO A 162 -15.27 -10.27 4.89
CA PRO A 162 -14.86 -10.31 3.49
C PRO A 162 -13.91 -9.18 3.10
N ASP A 163 -14.00 -8.01 3.77
CA ASP A 163 -13.18 -6.85 3.44
C ASP A 163 -11.75 -7.04 3.95
N ILE A 164 -11.60 -7.60 5.17
CA ILE A 164 -10.27 -7.98 5.71
C ILE A 164 -9.63 -9.01 4.80
N ARG A 165 -10.38 -10.02 4.39
CA ARG A 165 -9.88 -11.04 3.47
C ARG A 165 -9.50 -10.46 2.11
N ALA A 166 -10.26 -9.52 1.58
CA ALA A 166 -9.94 -8.83 0.33
C ALA A 166 -8.70 -7.95 0.46
N PHE A 167 -8.53 -7.27 1.60
CA PHE A 167 -7.35 -6.47 1.93
C PHE A 167 -6.10 -7.35 1.92
N LEU A 168 -6.08 -8.44 2.66
CA LEU A 168 -4.95 -9.37 2.74
C LEU A 168 -4.55 -9.93 1.37
N ARG A 169 -5.54 -10.38 0.57
CA ARG A 169 -5.28 -10.87 -0.81
C ARG A 169 -4.68 -9.80 -1.72
N LYS A 170 -5.09 -8.55 -1.55
CA LYS A 170 -4.60 -7.44 -2.37
C LYS A 170 -3.10 -7.24 -2.21
N PHE A 171 -2.57 -7.44 -1.01
CA PHE A 171 -1.17 -7.15 -0.68
C PHE A 171 -0.27 -8.39 -0.64
N GLU A 172 -0.82 -9.61 -0.69
CA GLU A 172 -0.08 -10.88 -0.66
C GLU A 172 1.13 -10.93 -1.62
N ALA A 173 0.96 -10.42 -2.85
CA ALA A 173 2.03 -10.40 -3.85
C ALA A 173 3.14 -9.39 -3.50
N VAL A 174 2.79 -8.29 -2.83
CA VAL A 174 3.75 -7.28 -2.37
C VAL A 174 4.59 -7.84 -1.23
N ASP A 175 3.95 -8.50 -0.26
CA ASP A 175 4.62 -9.11 0.89
C ASP A 175 5.57 -10.23 0.45
N ALA A 176 5.15 -11.07 -0.51
CA ALA A 176 5.99 -12.11 -1.10
C ALA A 176 7.22 -11.52 -1.82
N GLU A 177 7.07 -10.38 -2.49
CA GLU A 177 8.19 -9.68 -3.13
C GLU A 177 9.13 -9.06 -2.10
N HIS A 178 8.62 -8.49 -1.03
CA HIS A 178 9.43 -7.97 0.08
C HIS A 178 10.29 -9.08 0.72
N GLU A 179 9.69 -10.24 1.03
CA GLU A 179 10.41 -11.41 1.55
C GLU A 179 11.55 -11.84 0.60
N ARG A 180 11.23 -11.97 -0.70
CA ARG A 180 12.20 -12.36 -1.72
C ARG A 180 13.38 -11.38 -1.82
N MET A 181 13.07 -10.07 -1.80
CA MET A 181 14.09 -9.02 -1.85
C MET A 181 14.97 -9.02 -0.59
N ALA A 182 14.37 -9.12 0.60
CA ALA A 182 15.10 -9.18 1.88
C ALA A 182 16.06 -10.37 1.92
N LEU A 183 15.61 -11.56 1.50
CA LEU A 183 16.44 -12.76 1.43
C LEU A 183 17.62 -12.60 0.46
N ALA A 184 17.43 -11.88 -0.66
CA ALA A 184 18.48 -11.63 -1.62
C ALA A 184 19.62 -10.73 -1.09
N LEU A 185 19.33 -9.87 -0.07
CA LEU A 185 20.33 -9.00 0.54
C LEU A 185 21.37 -9.73 1.42
N ARG A 186 21.12 -10.99 1.80
CA ARG A 186 22.06 -11.81 2.60
C ARG A 186 23.35 -12.19 1.89
N ARG A 187 23.43 -11.95 0.59
CA ARG A 187 24.57 -12.36 -0.25
C ARG A 187 25.75 -11.40 -0.14
#